data_7effa7e55aaf6e5eaaaa6bdbef35c357
#
_entry.id   7effa7e55aaf6e5eaaaa6bdbef35c357
#
_cell.length_a   1.000
_cell.length_b   1.000
_cell.length_c   1.000
_cell.angle_alpha   90.00
_cell.angle_beta   90.00
_cell.angle_gamma   90.00
#
_symmetry.space_group_name_H-M   'P 1'
#
loop_
_entity.id
_entity.type
_entity.pdbx_description
1 polymer ?
#
loop_
_entity_poly.entity_id
_entity_poly.type
_entity_poly.pdbx_seq_one_letter_code
_entity_poly.pdbx_strand_id
1 'polypeptide(L)'
;GCMSGKDCLFDPKVNVATYRIGRQPGSSFKPFAYVTAFLKGYDDTTTVVDEETNFGVWGDKEYIPKNYDEKFRGTVTLRQSLAQSLNIPSIKVLLNLAGLQESIETAHDMGITTLQDLSRYGPSIVLGGGEVKLLDMAGAYGVFATGGKRIPPAVITRVVDEGGATLQENTNTPIAILPSKPVQLITDILSDNEARTPIFGPNSLLFFPDKKVAVKTGTTQDFRDGWVIGYTKDIVVGVWVGNNDNSPMNKEPGVVVAGPIW
;
A
#
# COMPACT_ATOMS: atom_id res chain seq x y z
N GLY A 1 -22.19 18.23 -0.53
CA GLY A 1 -21.11 17.77 -1.34
C GLY A 1 -21.49 17.71 -2.81
N CYS A 2 -20.59 18.04 -3.66
CA CYS A 2 -20.77 18.04 -5.11
C CYS A 2 -20.99 16.60 -5.60
N MET A 3 -22.06 16.34 -6.32
CA MET A 3 -22.46 14.98 -6.71
C MET A 3 -22.14 14.66 -8.18
N SER A 4 -21.81 15.65 -9.01
CA SER A 4 -21.44 15.48 -10.42
C SER A 4 -20.88 16.78 -11.01
N GLY A 5 -19.93 16.68 -11.94
CA GLY A 5 -19.40 17.78 -12.73
C GLY A 5 -17.90 18.05 -12.50
N LYS A 6 -17.28 18.75 -13.43
CA LYS A 6 -15.85 19.11 -13.42
C LYS A 6 -15.47 19.98 -12.19
N ASP A 7 -16.40 20.81 -11.74
CA ASP A 7 -16.16 21.74 -10.62
C ASP A 7 -16.02 21.05 -9.27
N CYS A 8 -16.46 19.79 -9.13
CA CYS A 8 -16.34 19.01 -7.91
C CYS A 8 -14.90 18.61 -7.57
N LEU A 9 -14.04 18.50 -8.57
CA LEU A 9 -12.65 18.10 -8.39
C LEU A 9 -11.78 19.22 -7.81
N PHE A 10 -12.28 20.46 -7.88
CA PHE A 10 -11.59 21.65 -7.37
C PHE A 10 -12.14 22.17 -6.05
N ASP A 11 -13.14 21.49 -5.46
CA ASP A 11 -13.68 21.90 -4.15
C ASP A 11 -12.61 21.70 -3.06
N PRO A 12 -12.09 22.77 -2.44
CA PRO A 12 -11.07 22.68 -1.40
C PRO A 12 -11.58 22.02 -0.11
N LYS A 13 -12.89 21.78 -0.02
CA LYS A 13 -13.52 21.10 1.12
C LYS A 13 -13.56 19.57 0.96
N VAL A 14 -13.11 19.03 -0.18
CA VAL A 14 -13.04 17.58 -0.37
C VAL A 14 -11.92 17.02 0.48
N ASN A 15 -12.27 16.14 1.43
CA ASN A 15 -11.30 15.35 2.17
C ASN A 15 -10.88 14.12 1.36
N VAL A 16 -9.76 14.21 0.64
CA VAL A 16 -9.25 13.14 -0.22
C VAL A 16 -8.92 11.87 0.56
N ALA A 17 -8.55 11.98 1.84
CA ALA A 17 -8.24 10.81 2.67
C ALA A 17 -9.43 9.86 2.88
N THR A 18 -10.65 10.39 2.81
CA THR A 18 -11.89 9.63 3.03
C THR A 18 -12.83 9.64 1.82
N TYR A 19 -12.42 10.30 0.73
CA TYR A 19 -13.26 10.43 -0.46
C TYR A 19 -13.61 9.07 -1.07
N ARG A 20 -14.88 8.89 -1.41
CA ARG A 20 -15.45 7.59 -1.79
C ARG A 20 -14.75 6.90 -2.97
N ILE A 21 -14.21 7.67 -3.92
CA ILE A 21 -13.54 7.13 -5.12
C ILE A 21 -12.13 6.65 -4.77
N GLY A 22 -11.45 7.31 -3.82
CA GLY A 22 -10.08 7.00 -3.48
C GLY A 22 -9.07 7.52 -4.51
N ARG A 23 -7.83 7.02 -4.40
CA ARG A 23 -6.69 7.30 -5.28
C ARG A 23 -5.91 6.03 -5.55
N GLN A 24 -5.23 5.94 -6.67
CA GLN A 24 -4.39 4.81 -6.99
C GLN A 24 -3.18 4.76 -6.05
N PRO A 25 -2.96 3.66 -5.31
CA PRO A 25 -1.91 3.57 -4.29
C PRO A 25 -0.51 3.34 -4.86
N GLY A 26 -0.40 3.06 -6.15
CA GLY A 26 0.88 2.67 -6.73
C GLY A 26 1.47 1.46 -6.01
N SER A 27 2.78 1.42 -5.91
CA SER A 27 3.51 0.34 -5.25
C SER A 27 3.23 0.15 -3.76
N SER A 28 2.46 1.05 -3.10
CA SER A 28 2.05 0.83 -1.72
C SER A 28 1.00 -0.29 -1.58
N PHE A 29 0.45 -0.79 -2.68
CA PHE A 29 -0.41 -1.98 -2.68
C PHE A 29 0.38 -3.30 -2.62
N LYS A 30 1.65 -3.34 -3.01
CA LYS A 30 2.47 -4.56 -3.06
C LYS A 30 2.44 -5.43 -1.80
N PRO A 31 2.52 -4.89 -0.57
CA PRO A 31 2.52 -5.69 0.65
C PRO A 31 1.32 -6.64 0.78
N PHE A 32 0.17 -6.32 0.18
CA PHE A 32 -1.01 -7.20 0.22
C PHE A 32 -0.79 -8.49 -0.59
N ALA A 33 -0.20 -8.41 -1.78
CA ALA A 33 0.16 -9.59 -2.56
C ALA A 33 1.25 -10.42 -1.88
N TYR A 34 2.26 -9.76 -1.28
CA TYR A 34 3.33 -10.48 -0.61
C TYR A 34 2.87 -11.18 0.67
N VAL A 35 2.05 -10.54 1.51
CA VAL A 35 1.50 -11.21 2.69
C VAL A 35 0.62 -12.39 2.30
N THR A 36 -0.14 -12.26 1.19
CA THR A 36 -0.95 -13.37 0.65
C THR A 36 -0.08 -14.53 0.19
N ALA A 37 1.06 -14.27 -0.47
CA ALA A 37 2.01 -15.33 -0.80
C ALA A 37 2.59 -15.99 0.46
N PHE A 38 2.92 -15.22 1.50
CA PHE A 38 3.40 -15.77 2.77
C PHE A 38 2.32 -16.58 3.53
N LEU A 39 1.05 -16.21 3.40
CA LEU A 39 -0.07 -17.02 3.92
C LEU A 39 -0.16 -18.40 3.24
N LYS A 40 0.25 -18.49 1.97
CA LYS A 40 0.31 -19.75 1.21
C LYS A 40 1.58 -20.58 1.46
N GLY A 41 2.45 -20.14 2.38
CA GLY A 41 3.64 -20.89 2.81
C GLY A 41 4.95 -20.50 2.14
N TYR A 42 4.94 -19.52 1.24
CA TYR A 42 6.18 -18.92 0.73
C TYR A 42 6.84 -18.07 1.83
N ASP A 43 8.11 -17.75 1.65
CA ASP A 43 8.88 -16.93 2.57
C ASP A 43 9.70 -15.85 1.83
N ASP A 44 10.39 -15.05 2.57
CA ASP A 44 11.18 -13.93 2.05
C ASP A 44 12.44 -14.36 1.29
N THR A 45 12.86 -15.62 1.42
CA THR A 45 13.98 -16.23 0.66
C THR A 45 13.55 -16.85 -0.66
N THR A 46 12.25 -17.07 -0.85
CA THR A 46 11.69 -17.54 -2.13
C THR A 46 12.12 -16.61 -3.26
N THR A 47 12.51 -17.18 -4.40
CA THR A 47 13.07 -16.41 -5.52
C THR A 47 12.10 -16.28 -6.68
N VAL A 48 12.19 -15.16 -7.38
CA VAL A 48 11.55 -14.88 -8.66
C VAL A 48 12.56 -14.21 -9.59
N VAL A 49 12.33 -14.33 -10.92
CA VAL A 49 13.25 -13.74 -11.90
C VAL A 49 12.75 -12.36 -12.33
N ASP A 50 13.61 -11.36 -12.20
CA ASP A 50 13.41 -9.99 -12.68
C ASP A 50 14.04 -9.84 -14.07
N GLU A 51 13.23 -10.00 -15.10
CA GLU A 51 13.59 -9.95 -16.52
C GLU A 51 12.44 -9.36 -17.33
N GLU A 52 12.70 -8.88 -18.55
CA GLU A 52 11.63 -8.44 -19.43
C GLU A 52 10.60 -9.57 -19.61
N THR A 53 9.35 -9.27 -19.32
CA THR A 53 8.28 -10.26 -19.32
C THR A 53 7.01 -9.68 -19.95
N ASN A 54 6.49 -10.35 -20.96
CA ASN A 54 5.16 -10.10 -21.48
C ASN A 54 4.15 -10.91 -20.66
N PHE A 55 3.28 -10.21 -19.93
CA PHE A 55 2.23 -10.82 -19.09
C PHE A 55 0.94 -11.10 -19.86
N GLY A 56 0.99 -11.09 -21.19
CA GLY A 56 -0.18 -11.34 -22.05
C GLY A 56 -0.96 -10.08 -22.38
N VAL A 57 -2.15 -10.29 -22.96
CA VAL A 57 -3.04 -9.20 -23.36
C VAL A 57 -4.01 -8.90 -22.23
N TRP A 58 -4.02 -7.66 -21.78
CA TRP A 58 -4.94 -7.14 -20.76
C TRP A 58 -5.67 -5.92 -21.31
N GLY A 59 -7.01 -6.04 -21.45
CA GLY A 59 -7.77 -5.13 -22.30
C GLY A 59 -7.39 -5.36 -23.76
N ASP A 60 -7.04 -4.30 -24.49
CA ASP A 60 -6.71 -4.35 -25.92
C ASP A 60 -5.19 -4.28 -26.21
N LYS A 61 -4.33 -4.41 -25.20
CA LYS A 61 -2.88 -4.20 -25.34
C LYS A 61 -2.08 -5.28 -24.63
N GLU A 62 -0.90 -5.58 -25.17
CA GLU A 62 0.11 -6.36 -24.47
C GLU A 62 0.59 -5.62 -23.22
N TYR A 63 0.75 -6.38 -22.14
CA TYR A 63 1.21 -5.85 -20.87
C TYR A 63 2.67 -6.21 -20.61
N ILE A 64 3.58 -5.28 -20.95
CA ILE A 64 5.03 -5.42 -20.82
C ILE A 64 5.53 -4.28 -19.91
N PRO A 65 5.29 -4.38 -18.58
CA PRO A 65 5.72 -3.36 -17.63
C PRO A 65 7.25 -3.36 -17.46
N LYS A 66 7.77 -2.22 -17.00
CA LYS A 66 9.18 -2.06 -16.64
C LYS A 66 9.34 -1.76 -15.16
N ASN A 67 10.52 -2.02 -14.61
CA ASN A 67 10.92 -1.47 -13.32
C ASN A 67 11.06 0.06 -13.43
N TYR A 68 11.02 0.76 -12.27
CA TYR A 68 11.09 2.22 -12.24
C TYR A 68 12.38 2.78 -12.88
N ASP A 69 13.50 2.10 -12.68
CA ASP A 69 14.81 2.46 -13.23
C ASP A 69 15.13 1.77 -14.57
N GLU A 70 14.15 1.10 -15.17
CA GLU A 70 14.24 0.35 -16.43
C GLU A 70 15.30 -0.77 -16.45
N LYS A 71 15.82 -1.18 -15.29
CA LYS A 71 16.84 -2.25 -15.16
C LYS A 71 16.21 -3.54 -14.67
N PHE A 72 16.81 -4.65 -15.10
CA PHE A 72 16.48 -6.00 -14.65
C PHE A 72 17.62 -6.55 -13.79
N ARG A 73 17.28 -7.35 -12.77
CA ARG A 73 18.21 -7.82 -11.75
C ARG A 73 18.45 -9.33 -11.78
N GLY A 74 17.80 -10.04 -12.71
CA GLY A 74 17.86 -11.50 -12.74
C GLY A 74 17.13 -12.12 -11.53
N THR A 75 17.69 -13.17 -10.96
CA THR A 75 17.09 -13.84 -9.82
C THR A 75 17.18 -12.98 -8.56
N VAL A 76 16.03 -12.66 -7.97
CA VAL A 76 15.90 -11.89 -6.72
C VAL A 76 15.04 -12.64 -5.72
N THR A 77 15.28 -12.44 -4.43
CA THR A 77 14.41 -12.95 -3.37
C THR A 77 13.15 -12.08 -3.22
N LEU A 78 12.09 -12.60 -2.59
CA LEU A 78 10.91 -11.80 -2.28
C LEU A 78 11.25 -10.64 -1.35
N ARG A 79 12.24 -10.79 -0.44
CA ARG A 79 12.78 -9.69 0.37
C ARG A 79 13.30 -8.56 -0.51
N GLN A 80 14.23 -8.87 -1.40
CA GLN A 80 14.82 -7.89 -2.32
C GLN A 80 13.75 -7.23 -3.20
N SER A 81 12.84 -8.03 -3.73
CA SER A 81 11.78 -7.57 -4.61
C SER A 81 10.84 -6.56 -3.93
N LEU A 82 10.36 -6.86 -2.73
CA LEU A 82 9.45 -5.97 -1.99
C LEU A 82 10.17 -4.73 -1.45
N ALA A 83 11.37 -4.90 -0.86
CA ALA A 83 12.14 -3.80 -0.29
C ALA A 83 12.57 -2.78 -1.36
N GLN A 84 13.00 -3.25 -2.54
CA GLN A 84 13.36 -2.42 -3.69
C GLN A 84 12.15 -2.00 -4.53
N SER A 85 10.97 -2.48 -4.19
CA SER A 85 9.72 -2.14 -4.91
C SER A 85 9.74 -2.51 -6.40
N LEU A 86 10.37 -3.63 -6.77
CA LEU A 86 10.48 -4.07 -8.16
C LEU A 86 9.09 -4.40 -8.75
N ASN A 87 8.86 -4.02 -10.00
CA ASN A 87 7.53 -4.17 -10.62
C ASN A 87 7.33 -5.58 -11.16
N ILE A 88 8.25 -6.05 -12.01
CA ILE A 88 8.10 -7.36 -12.68
C ILE A 88 8.06 -8.51 -11.68
N PRO A 89 8.99 -8.59 -10.70
CA PRO A 89 8.90 -9.59 -9.64
C PRO A 89 7.57 -9.53 -8.87
N SER A 90 7.06 -8.33 -8.57
CA SER A 90 5.79 -8.19 -7.83
C SER A 90 4.59 -8.70 -8.62
N ILE A 91 4.58 -8.51 -9.95
CA ILE A 91 3.54 -9.09 -10.81
C ILE A 91 3.66 -10.61 -10.83
N LYS A 92 4.87 -11.16 -10.93
CA LYS A 92 5.10 -12.62 -10.85
C LYS A 92 4.65 -13.17 -9.49
N VAL A 93 4.92 -12.47 -8.39
CA VAL A 93 4.39 -12.84 -7.05
C VAL A 93 2.87 -12.86 -7.05
N LEU A 94 2.22 -11.82 -7.56
CA LEU A 94 0.76 -11.75 -7.63
C LEU A 94 0.17 -12.92 -8.41
N LEU A 95 0.69 -13.18 -9.62
CA LEU A 95 0.10 -14.16 -10.53
C LEU A 95 0.43 -15.60 -10.18
N ASN A 96 1.67 -15.86 -9.72
CA ASN A 96 2.18 -17.23 -9.57
C ASN A 96 2.18 -17.73 -8.12
N LEU A 97 2.23 -16.84 -7.14
CA LEU A 97 2.37 -17.22 -5.72
C LEU A 97 1.16 -16.81 -4.88
N ALA A 98 0.72 -15.58 -5.00
CA ALA A 98 -0.35 -15.02 -4.17
C ALA A 98 -1.76 -15.34 -4.71
N GLY A 99 -1.99 -15.10 -5.98
CA GLY A 99 -3.30 -15.03 -6.60
C GLY A 99 -3.87 -13.61 -6.58
N LEU A 100 -4.47 -13.18 -7.70
CA LEU A 100 -5.03 -11.84 -7.83
C LEU A 100 -6.24 -11.66 -6.90
N GLN A 101 -7.20 -12.57 -6.97
CA GLN A 101 -8.41 -12.52 -6.18
C GLN A 101 -8.08 -12.57 -4.69
N GLU A 102 -7.27 -13.53 -4.28
CA GLU A 102 -6.90 -13.73 -2.86
C GLU A 102 -6.12 -12.53 -2.30
N SER A 103 -5.33 -11.85 -3.14
CA SER A 103 -4.64 -10.61 -2.72
C SER A 103 -5.61 -9.46 -2.46
N ILE A 104 -6.67 -9.34 -3.25
CA ILE A 104 -7.73 -8.34 -3.04
C ILE A 104 -8.59 -8.73 -1.82
N GLU A 105 -8.93 -10.01 -1.66
CA GLU A 105 -9.64 -10.51 -0.46
C GLU A 105 -8.84 -10.24 0.81
N THR A 106 -7.54 -10.52 0.80
CA THR A 106 -6.65 -10.17 1.93
C THR A 106 -6.68 -8.67 2.22
N ALA A 107 -6.65 -7.81 1.19
CA ALA A 107 -6.75 -6.37 1.38
C ALA A 107 -8.11 -5.95 1.99
N HIS A 108 -9.22 -6.59 1.58
CA HIS A 108 -10.54 -6.36 2.17
C HIS A 108 -10.60 -6.77 3.64
N ASP A 109 -10.09 -7.95 3.98
CA ASP A 109 -10.02 -8.43 5.37
C ASP A 109 -9.24 -7.45 6.24
N MET A 110 -8.16 -6.88 5.69
CA MET A 110 -7.35 -5.87 6.36
C MET A 110 -8.02 -4.49 6.45
N GLY A 111 -9.13 -4.25 5.72
CA GLY A 111 -9.94 -3.04 5.85
C GLY A 111 -10.05 -2.13 4.64
N ILE A 112 -9.53 -2.52 3.49
CA ILE A 112 -9.79 -1.79 2.24
C ILE A 112 -11.27 -1.95 1.87
N THR A 113 -11.98 -0.83 1.69
CA THR A 113 -13.43 -0.80 1.42
C THR A 113 -13.77 -0.59 -0.05
N THR A 114 -12.78 -0.44 -0.89
CA THR A 114 -12.89 -0.31 -2.35
C THR A 114 -12.55 -1.64 -3.03
N LEU A 115 -12.33 -1.65 -4.33
CA LEU A 115 -11.92 -2.83 -5.11
C LEU A 115 -12.99 -3.94 -5.16
N GLN A 116 -14.27 -3.57 -5.19
CA GLN A 116 -15.40 -4.52 -5.07
C GLN A 116 -15.64 -5.38 -6.30
N ASP A 117 -15.41 -4.85 -7.49
CA ASP A 117 -15.66 -5.58 -8.75
C ASP A 117 -14.34 -6.18 -9.26
N LEU A 118 -14.11 -7.44 -8.89
CA LEU A 118 -12.88 -8.18 -9.23
C LEU A 118 -12.64 -8.30 -10.74
N SER A 119 -13.70 -8.28 -11.56
CA SER A 119 -13.60 -8.41 -13.02
C SER A 119 -12.87 -7.22 -13.68
N ARG A 120 -12.78 -6.09 -12.98
CA ARG A 120 -12.11 -4.86 -13.45
C ARG A 120 -10.60 -4.86 -13.26
N TYR A 121 -10.07 -5.81 -12.49
CA TYR A 121 -8.66 -5.78 -12.09
C TYR A 121 -7.84 -6.87 -12.74
N GLY A 122 -6.65 -6.51 -13.16
CA GLY A 122 -5.65 -7.39 -13.74
C GLY A 122 -4.32 -7.31 -12.99
N PRO A 123 -3.22 -7.77 -13.59
CA PRO A 123 -1.90 -7.77 -12.96
C PRO A 123 -1.44 -6.40 -12.46
N SER A 124 -1.93 -5.31 -13.05
CA SER A 124 -1.61 -3.94 -12.64
C SER A 124 -2.09 -3.60 -11.22
N ILE A 125 -2.99 -4.42 -10.62
CA ILE A 125 -3.46 -4.17 -9.24
C ILE A 125 -2.30 -4.16 -8.24
N VAL A 126 -1.29 -5.01 -8.40
CA VAL A 126 -0.11 -5.03 -7.51
C VAL A 126 0.76 -3.78 -7.65
N LEU A 127 0.61 -3.07 -8.77
CA LEU A 127 1.22 -1.77 -9.03
C LEU A 127 0.28 -0.61 -8.67
N GLY A 128 -0.85 -0.92 -8.04
CA GLY A 128 -1.84 0.06 -7.60
C GLY A 128 -2.84 0.49 -8.67
N GLY A 129 -3.18 -0.40 -9.61
CA GLY A 129 -4.15 -0.13 -10.67
C GLY A 129 -5.63 -0.10 -10.23
N GLY A 130 -5.91 0.12 -8.95
CA GLY A 130 -7.26 0.28 -8.38
C GLY A 130 -7.27 1.32 -7.28
N GLU A 131 -8.31 2.15 -7.21
CA GLU A 131 -8.40 3.28 -6.28
C GLU A 131 -8.71 2.80 -4.85
N VAL A 132 -7.99 3.36 -3.88
CA VAL A 132 -8.15 3.10 -2.44
C VAL A 132 -8.18 4.41 -1.66
N LYS A 133 -8.80 4.40 -0.48
CA LYS A 133 -8.80 5.55 0.42
C LYS A 133 -7.53 5.57 1.26
N LEU A 134 -6.98 6.75 1.52
CA LEU A 134 -5.81 6.88 2.41
C LEU A 134 -6.10 6.34 3.82
N LEU A 135 -7.30 6.60 4.35
CA LEU A 135 -7.70 6.10 5.66
C LEU A 135 -7.76 4.57 5.70
N ASP A 136 -8.32 3.94 4.65
CA ASP A 136 -8.37 2.48 4.54
C ASP A 136 -6.94 1.90 4.47
N MET A 137 -6.07 2.50 3.67
CA MET A 137 -4.66 2.09 3.56
C MET A 137 -3.92 2.21 4.90
N ALA A 138 -4.09 3.32 5.62
CA ALA A 138 -3.49 3.48 6.95
C ALA A 138 -4.03 2.42 7.93
N GLY A 139 -5.33 2.15 7.91
CA GLY A 139 -5.95 1.09 8.71
C GLY A 139 -5.42 -0.31 8.37
N ALA A 140 -5.28 -0.62 7.08
CA ALA A 140 -4.75 -1.90 6.62
C ALA A 140 -3.26 -2.09 7.00
N TYR A 141 -2.45 -1.03 6.89
CA TYR A 141 -1.08 -1.06 7.41
C TYR A 141 -1.02 -1.17 8.94
N GLY A 142 -2.08 -0.72 9.63
CA GLY A 142 -2.30 -0.97 11.06
C GLY A 142 -2.36 -2.46 11.40
N VAL A 143 -2.85 -3.30 10.49
CA VAL A 143 -2.85 -4.76 10.69
C VAL A 143 -1.41 -5.31 10.73
N PHE A 144 -0.51 -4.76 9.91
CA PHE A 144 0.92 -5.11 9.99
C PHE A 144 1.54 -4.61 11.29
N ALA A 145 1.23 -3.38 11.71
CA ALA A 145 1.75 -2.78 12.95
C ALA A 145 1.35 -3.57 14.21
N THR A 146 0.14 -4.12 14.23
CA THR A 146 -0.45 -4.86 15.36
C THR A 146 -0.17 -6.36 15.35
N GLY A 147 0.65 -6.84 14.41
CA GLY A 147 0.98 -8.27 14.30
C GLY A 147 -0.19 -9.14 13.80
N GLY A 148 -1.06 -8.58 12.95
CA GLY A 148 -2.15 -9.30 12.29
C GLY A 148 -3.55 -9.00 12.83
N LYS A 149 -3.71 -7.97 13.66
CA LYS A 149 -5.01 -7.59 14.22
C LYS A 149 -5.53 -6.31 13.56
N ARG A 150 -6.77 -6.34 13.11
CA ARG A 150 -7.47 -5.17 12.61
C ARG A 150 -8.15 -4.44 13.75
N ILE A 151 -7.93 -3.12 13.82
CA ILE A 151 -8.62 -2.21 14.73
C ILE A 151 -9.36 -1.20 13.83
N PRO A 152 -10.70 -1.23 13.77
CA PRO A 152 -11.45 -0.26 12.97
C PRO A 152 -11.16 1.16 13.44
N PRO A 153 -10.96 2.13 12.51
CA PRO A 153 -10.75 3.51 12.91
C PRO A 153 -11.97 4.08 13.63
N ALA A 154 -11.73 4.77 14.74
CA ALA A 154 -12.77 5.48 15.50
C ALA A 154 -12.39 6.95 15.68
N VAL A 155 -13.35 7.83 15.43
CA VAL A 155 -13.21 9.27 15.62
C VAL A 155 -13.70 9.69 17.00
N ILE A 156 -14.76 9.03 17.50
CA ILE A 156 -15.33 9.27 18.82
C ILE A 156 -15.03 8.06 19.70
N THR A 157 -14.24 8.25 20.74
CA THR A 157 -13.87 7.18 21.67
C THR A 157 -14.81 7.13 22.87
N ARG A 158 -15.35 8.27 23.31
CA ARG A 158 -16.28 8.33 24.44
C ARG A 158 -17.21 9.56 24.34
N VAL A 159 -18.45 9.38 24.72
CA VAL A 159 -19.46 10.45 24.91
C VAL A 159 -19.86 10.48 26.38
N VAL A 160 -19.83 11.65 26.98
CA VAL A 160 -20.25 11.87 28.37
C VAL A 160 -21.34 12.93 28.43
N ASP A 161 -22.22 12.86 29.46
CA ASP A 161 -23.18 13.91 29.74
C ASP A 161 -22.57 15.10 30.51
N GLU A 162 -23.37 16.11 30.81
CA GLU A 162 -22.92 17.30 31.55
C GLU A 162 -22.47 16.97 32.99
N GLY A 163 -22.94 15.87 33.57
CA GLY A 163 -22.53 15.37 34.88
C GLY A 163 -21.27 14.53 34.88
N GLY A 164 -20.71 14.25 33.68
CA GLY A 164 -19.52 13.41 33.50
C GLY A 164 -19.82 11.91 33.43
N ALA A 165 -21.08 11.49 33.45
CA ALA A 165 -21.43 10.08 33.28
C ALA A 165 -21.23 9.65 31.82
N THR A 166 -20.64 8.46 31.62
CA THR A 166 -20.39 7.93 30.28
C THR A 166 -21.69 7.45 29.64
N LEU A 167 -22.11 8.11 28.55
CA LEU A 167 -23.28 7.75 27.77
C LEU A 167 -22.96 6.67 26.73
N GLN A 168 -21.76 6.74 26.16
CA GLN A 168 -21.30 5.78 25.17
C GLN A 168 -19.77 5.68 25.22
N GLU A 169 -19.25 4.48 25.13
CA GLU A 169 -17.82 4.23 24.98
C GLU A 169 -17.58 3.30 23.79
N ASN A 170 -16.64 3.67 22.94
CA ASN A 170 -16.22 2.85 21.81
C ASN A 170 -15.02 2.01 22.25
N THR A 171 -15.28 0.76 22.58
CA THR A 171 -14.25 -0.22 22.90
C THR A 171 -13.79 -0.91 21.62
N ASN A 172 -12.92 -0.25 20.85
CA ASN A 172 -12.34 -0.85 19.63
C ASN A 172 -11.60 -2.15 19.96
N THR A 173 -12.32 -3.26 19.91
CA THR A 173 -11.72 -4.58 20.16
C THR A 173 -10.93 -5.02 18.93
N PRO A 174 -9.62 -5.32 19.07
CA PRO A 174 -8.83 -5.84 17.99
C PRO A 174 -9.34 -7.20 17.49
N ILE A 175 -9.52 -7.33 16.17
CA ILE A 175 -9.98 -8.55 15.51
C ILE A 175 -8.77 -9.21 14.85
N ALA A 176 -8.47 -10.46 15.21
CA ALA A 176 -7.40 -11.24 14.57
C ALA A 176 -7.79 -11.55 13.11
N ILE A 177 -7.02 -11.04 12.15
CA ILE A 177 -7.27 -11.17 10.71
C ILE A 177 -6.22 -12.07 10.08
N LEU A 178 -4.93 -11.85 10.42
CA LEU A 178 -3.82 -12.57 9.83
C LEU A 178 -2.98 -13.24 10.92
N PRO A 179 -2.38 -14.41 10.63
CA PRO A 179 -1.40 -15.01 11.53
C PRO A 179 -0.14 -14.14 11.62
N SER A 180 0.51 -14.15 12.77
CA SER A 180 1.63 -13.23 13.07
C SER A 180 2.86 -13.44 12.19
N LYS A 181 3.19 -14.70 11.80
CA LYS A 181 4.43 -15.00 11.04
C LYS A 181 4.49 -14.31 9.68
N PRO A 182 3.49 -14.40 8.77
CA PRO A 182 3.46 -13.65 7.52
C PRO A 182 3.56 -12.13 7.72
N VAL A 183 2.89 -11.61 8.75
CA VAL A 183 2.91 -10.17 9.08
C VAL A 183 4.29 -9.73 9.55
N GLN A 184 4.98 -10.54 10.36
CA GLN A 184 6.35 -10.27 10.80
C GLN A 184 7.32 -10.22 9.62
N LEU A 185 7.18 -11.12 8.64
CA LEU A 185 7.98 -11.09 7.41
C LEU A 185 7.80 -9.77 6.65
N ILE A 186 6.56 -9.30 6.47
CA ILE A 186 6.29 -7.99 5.84
C ILE A 186 6.96 -6.86 6.62
N THR A 187 6.77 -6.83 7.94
CA THR A 187 7.35 -5.78 8.80
C THR A 187 8.88 -5.80 8.73
N ASP A 188 9.48 -6.99 8.73
CA ASP A 188 10.92 -7.15 8.67
C ASP A 188 11.48 -6.66 7.32
N ILE A 189 10.87 -7.06 6.21
CA ILE A 189 11.26 -6.60 4.87
C ILE A 189 11.10 -5.08 4.72
N LEU A 190 9.97 -4.52 5.16
CA LEU A 190 9.69 -3.09 5.02
C LEU A 190 10.52 -2.22 5.98
N SER A 191 11.19 -2.78 6.96
CA SER A 191 12.15 -2.08 7.85
C SER A 191 13.61 -2.36 7.49
N ASP A 192 13.88 -3.22 6.49
CA ASP A 192 15.22 -3.60 6.07
C ASP A 192 15.83 -2.52 5.17
N ASN A 193 16.66 -1.65 5.77
CA ASN A 193 17.32 -0.57 5.02
C ASN A 193 18.39 -1.09 4.06
N GLU A 194 19.06 -2.18 4.40
CA GLU A 194 20.08 -2.78 3.55
C GLU A 194 19.44 -3.31 2.25
N ALA A 195 18.36 -4.08 2.37
CA ALA A 195 17.64 -4.64 1.24
C ALA A 195 17.06 -3.57 0.29
N ARG A 196 16.67 -2.38 0.80
CA ARG A 196 16.15 -1.27 -0.02
C ARG A 196 17.22 -0.35 -0.60
N THR A 197 18.43 -0.35 -0.05
CA THR A 197 19.52 0.56 -0.43
C THR A 197 19.82 0.61 -1.93
N PRO A 198 19.73 -0.48 -2.72
CA PRO A 198 20.01 -0.42 -4.16
C PRO A 198 19.12 0.53 -4.95
N ILE A 199 17.92 0.86 -4.44
CA ILE A 199 16.97 1.78 -5.11
C ILE A 199 16.90 3.14 -4.40
N PHE A 200 16.88 3.13 -3.06
CA PHE A 200 16.60 4.34 -2.28
C PHE A 200 17.86 5.01 -1.71
N GLY A 201 19.00 4.32 -1.77
CA GLY A 201 20.22 4.74 -1.10
C GLY A 201 20.21 4.46 0.42
N PRO A 202 21.40 4.42 1.06
CA PRO A 202 21.53 4.03 2.46
C PRO A 202 20.97 5.07 3.44
N ASN A 203 20.94 6.34 3.05
CA ASN A 203 20.52 7.48 3.89
C ASN A 203 19.27 8.16 3.32
N SER A 204 18.31 7.37 2.83
CA SER A 204 17.06 7.91 2.29
C SER A 204 16.16 8.48 3.40
N LEU A 205 15.14 9.28 3.01
CA LEU A 205 14.10 9.77 3.92
C LEU A 205 13.31 8.65 4.62
N LEU A 206 13.50 7.41 4.20
CA LEU A 206 12.82 6.23 4.75
C LEU A 206 13.64 5.55 5.87
N PHE A 207 14.83 6.05 6.17
CA PHE A 207 15.74 5.44 7.14
C PHE A 207 15.81 6.25 8.44
N PHE A 208 15.59 5.56 9.55
CA PHE A 208 15.71 6.10 10.90
C PHE A 208 16.70 5.24 11.67
N PRO A 209 17.93 5.74 11.95
CA PRO A 209 18.99 4.93 12.57
C PRO A 209 18.60 4.41 13.95
N ASP A 210 17.83 5.20 14.72
CA ASP A 210 17.47 4.90 16.10
C ASP A 210 16.13 4.19 16.27
N LYS A 211 15.40 3.91 15.17
CA LYS A 211 14.04 3.34 15.22
C LYS A 211 13.82 2.33 14.10
N LYS A 212 13.24 1.19 14.44
CA LYS A 212 12.75 0.23 13.44
C LYS A 212 11.41 0.74 12.91
N VAL A 213 11.43 1.31 11.70
CA VAL A 213 10.25 1.81 10.99
C VAL A 213 10.05 1.01 9.71
N ALA A 214 8.92 0.36 9.59
CA ALA A 214 8.51 -0.30 8.36
C ALA A 214 7.82 0.72 7.46
N VAL A 215 8.24 0.81 6.18
CA VAL A 215 7.73 1.83 5.27
C VAL A 215 7.65 1.34 3.84
N LYS A 216 6.61 1.77 3.14
CA LYS A 216 6.42 1.52 1.71
C LYS A 216 6.03 2.80 0.99
N THR A 217 6.67 3.04 -0.13
CA THR A 217 6.35 4.12 -1.06
C THR A 217 5.39 3.66 -2.15
N GLY A 218 4.64 4.58 -2.70
CA GLY A 218 3.85 4.41 -3.90
C GLY A 218 4.03 5.58 -4.86
N THR A 219 4.09 5.28 -6.14
CA THR A 219 4.09 6.27 -7.23
C THR A 219 3.24 5.68 -8.33
N THR A 220 2.27 6.43 -8.84
CA THR A 220 1.43 5.99 -9.95
C THR A 220 2.00 6.40 -11.29
N GLN A 221 1.46 5.83 -12.36
CA GLN A 221 1.78 6.25 -13.72
C GLN A 221 1.49 7.74 -13.91
N ASP A 222 2.28 8.39 -14.76
CA ASP A 222 2.22 9.82 -15.00
C ASP A 222 2.42 10.69 -13.75
N PHE A 223 2.93 10.11 -12.65
CA PHE A 223 3.18 10.84 -11.39
C PHE A 223 1.95 11.58 -10.84
N ARG A 224 0.77 10.97 -10.94
CA ARG A 224 -0.48 11.56 -10.45
C ARG A 224 -0.61 11.49 -8.95
N ASP A 225 -0.08 10.41 -8.35
CA ASP A 225 -0.17 10.13 -6.92
C ASP A 225 1.19 9.75 -6.35
N GLY A 226 1.57 10.39 -5.28
CA GLY A 226 2.74 10.07 -4.46
C GLY A 226 2.31 9.61 -3.06
N TRP A 227 2.75 8.44 -2.65
CA TRP A 227 2.41 7.84 -1.37
C TRP A 227 3.65 7.49 -0.55
N VAL A 228 3.56 7.71 0.75
CA VAL A 228 4.43 7.09 1.75
C VAL A 228 3.55 6.62 2.90
N ILE A 229 3.60 5.33 3.21
CA ILE A 229 2.90 4.76 4.35
C ILE A 229 3.90 3.96 5.16
N GLY A 230 4.02 4.29 6.44
CA GLY A 230 4.93 3.58 7.33
C GLY A 230 4.36 3.47 8.74
N TYR A 231 4.96 2.57 9.51
CA TYR A 231 4.48 2.27 10.84
C TYR A 231 5.60 1.80 11.77
N THR A 232 5.35 2.00 13.04
CA THR A 232 5.98 1.30 14.16
C THR A 232 4.91 0.44 14.84
N LYS A 233 5.24 -0.20 15.96
CA LYS A 233 4.23 -0.92 16.76
C LYS A 233 3.16 -0.01 17.38
N ASP A 234 3.40 1.30 17.44
CA ASP A 234 2.58 2.25 18.19
C ASP A 234 1.83 3.24 17.29
N ILE A 235 2.31 3.48 16.07
CA ILE A 235 1.73 4.48 15.18
C ILE A 235 1.82 4.06 13.72
N VAL A 236 0.81 4.42 12.94
CA VAL A 236 0.80 4.35 11.48
C VAL A 236 0.64 5.75 10.92
N VAL A 237 1.48 6.12 9.98
CA VAL A 237 1.40 7.40 9.27
C VAL A 237 1.31 7.13 7.78
N GLY A 238 0.24 7.65 7.15
CA GLY A 238 0.07 7.62 5.71
C GLY A 238 0.03 9.05 5.16
N VAL A 239 0.81 9.31 4.13
CA VAL A 239 0.81 10.57 3.38
C VAL A 239 0.53 10.29 1.92
N TRP A 240 -0.42 11.05 1.38
CA TRP A 240 -0.70 11.13 -0.05
C TRP A 240 -0.49 12.57 -0.53
N VAL A 241 0.13 12.70 -1.69
CA VAL A 241 0.31 13.97 -2.40
C VAL A 241 -0.14 13.78 -3.85
N GLY A 242 -0.94 14.70 -4.34
CA GLY A 242 -1.46 14.69 -5.70
C GLY A 242 -2.42 15.86 -5.95
N ASN A 243 -2.86 16.00 -7.18
CA ASN A 243 -3.85 17.01 -7.56
C ASN A 243 -5.29 16.50 -7.35
N ASN A 244 -6.18 17.34 -6.85
CA ASN A 244 -7.58 16.97 -6.59
C ASN A 244 -8.31 16.53 -7.87
N ASP A 245 -7.96 17.10 -9.02
CA ASP A 245 -8.50 16.76 -10.33
C ASP A 245 -7.82 15.55 -10.99
N ASN A 246 -6.89 14.91 -10.26
CA ASN A 246 -6.09 13.79 -10.74
C ASN A 246 -5.18 14.14 -11.96
N SER A 247 -4.87 15.42 -12.17
CA SER A 247 -3.86 15.84 -13.15
C SER A 247 -2.46 15.39 -12.70
N PRO A 248 -1.52 15.14 -13.65
CA PRO A 248 -0.14 14.80 -13.30
C PRO A 248 0.54 15.89 -12.47
N MET A 249 1.37 15.48 -11.53
CA MET A 249 2.33 16.34 -10.84
C MET A 249 3.63 16.47 -11.68
N ASN A 250 4.61 17.21 -11.15
CA ASN A 250 5.97 17.13 -11.65
C ASN A 250 6.48 15.68 -11.57
N LYS A 251 7.39 15.30 -12.48
CA LYS A 251 7.88 13.92 -12.62
C LYS A 251 8.78 13.50 -11.44
N GLU A 252 8.24 13.53 -10.22
CA GLU A 252 8.94 13.17 -8.99
C GLU A 252 8.30 11.94 -8.32
N PRO A 253 9.09 11.01 -7.81
CA PRO A 253 8.57 9.81 -7.15
C PRO A 253 7.93 10.13 -5.80
N GLY A 254 7.04 9.24 -5.33
CA GLY A 254 6.32 9.42 -4.06
C GLY A 254 7.24 9.68 -2.87
N VAL A 255 8.44 9.09 -2.82
CA VAL A 255 9.41 9.34 -1.76
C VAL A 255 9.87 10.80 -1.72
N VAL A 256 9.92 11.49 -2.85
CA VAL A 256 10.34 12.90 -2.94
C VAL A 256 9.20 13.84 -2.56
N VAL A 257 7.98 13.58 -3.03
CA VAL A 257 6.85 14.49 -2.79
C VAL A 257 6.16 14.24 -1.44
N ALA A 258 6.04 13.01 -0.99
CA ALA A 258 5.37 12.64 0.26
C ALA A 258 6.35 12.36 1.42
N GLY A 259 7.59 11.95 1.12
CA GLY A 259 8.60 11.60 2.12
C GLY A 259 8.92 12.70 3.12
N PRO A 260 9.17 13.96 2.69
CA PRO A 260 9.46 15.05 3.62
C PRO A 260 8.32 15.36 4.60
N ILE A 261 7.08 15.17 4.18
CA ILE A 261 5.90 15.37 5.03
C ILE A 261 5.78 14.18 6.01
N TRP A 262 5.97 12.98 5.50
CA TRP A 262 5.91 11.75 6.28
C TRP A 262 7.01 11.67 7.33
#